data_59392c5488dcb66640906f9a6e1afa68
#
_entry.id   59392c5488dcb66640906f9a6e1afa68
#
_cell.length_a   1.000
_cell.length_b   1.000
_cell.length_c   1.000
_cell.angle_alpha   90.00
_cell.angle_beta   90.00
_cell.angle_gamma   90.00
#
_symmetry.space_group_name_H-M   'P 1'
#
loop_
_entity.id
_entity.type
_entity.pdbx_description
1 polymer ?
#
loop_
_entity_poly.entity_id
_entity_poly.type
_entity_poly.pdbx_seq_one_letter_code
_entity_poly.pdbx_strand_id
1 'polypeptide(L)'
;MRLITGIKFVLASLAALLACSTLVFGADCQVKVTGSDAMQYDVKKIEISKDCDKFTIELVHGGQLPAAAMGHNVVIVETAKMMGMATTMIKMENGIDNGFLPESSDILFKSKMIGGGESTTLEIDPAKLTSGTAYTFFCSFPGHWAIMKGELTVL
;
A
#
# COMPACT_ATOMS: atom_id res chain seq x y z
N MET A 1 22.04 -61.91 -60.30
CA MET A 1 22.34 -62.24 -58.90
C MET A 1 23.08 -61.06 -58.24
N ARG A 2 22.37 -60.18 -57.53
CA ARG A 2 22.89 -59.25 -56.52
C ARG A 2 21.68 -58.59 -55.82
N LEU A 3 21.51 -58.96 -54.57
CA LEU A 3 20.61 -58.36 -53.65
C LEU A 3 20.99 -56.87 -53.36
N ILE A 4 20.08 -55.97 -53.35
CA ILE A 4 20.25 -54.63 -52.78
C ILE A 4 19.24 -54.49 -51.67
N THR A 5 19.76 -54.48 -50.46
CA THR A 5 19.04 -54.32 -49.20
C THR A 5 18.62 -52.86 -48.99
N GLY A 6 17.32 -52.64 -48.92
CA GLY A 6 16.78 -51.28 -48.64
C GLY A 6 16.85 -50.94 -47.15
N ILE A 7 17.59 -49.89 -46.85
CA ILE A 7 17.66 -49.28 -45.51
C ILE A 7 16.46 -48.36 -45.34
N LYS A 8 15.54 -48.71 -44.43
CA LYS A 8 14.42 -47.82 -44.01
C LYS A 8 14.95 -46.86 -42.94
N PHE A 9 15.03 -45.58 -43.30
CA PHE A 9 15.23 -44.50 -42.35
C PHE A 9 13.92 -44.23 -41.59
N VAL A 10 13.91 -44.51 -40.30
CA VAL A 10 12.83 -44.10 -39.39
C VAL A 10 13.23 -42.73 -38.87
N LEU A 11 12.54 -41.69 -39.38
CA LEU A 11 12.63 -40.32 -38.80
C LEU A 11 11.81 -40.28 -37.52
N ALA A 12 12.46 -40.32 -36.39
CA ALA A 12 11.84 -40.04 -35.10
C ALA A 12 11.75 -38.51 -34.90
N SER A 13 10.55 -37.99 -35.07
CA SER A 13 10.26 -36.57 -34.77
C SER A 13 10.17 -36.35 -33.26
N LEU A 14 11.22 -35.75 -32.68
CA LEU A 14 11.26 -35.33 -31.28
C LEU A 14 10.51 -33.99 -31.15
N ALA A 15 9.22 -34.03 -30.79
CA ALA A 15 8.48 -32.85 -30.46
C ALA A 15 8.91 -32.34 -29.08
N ALA A 16 9.74 -31.30 -29.04
CA ALA A 16 10.09 -30.60 -27.81
C ALA A 16 8.91 -29.75 -27.36
N LEU A 17 8.17 -30.17 -26.31
CA LEU A 17 7.22 -29.33 -25.60
C LEU A 17 8.00 -28.24 -24.85
N LEU A 18 8.00 -27.01 -25.38
CA LEU A 18 8.40 -25.84 -24.60
C LEU A 18 7.30 -25.59 -23.56
N ALA A 19 7.53 -26.02 -22.33
CA ALA A 19 6.75 -25.58 -21.17
C ALA A 19 7.08 -24.11 -20.92
N CYS A 20 6.21 -23.20 -21.39
CA CYS A 20 6.27 -21.78 -21.05
C CYS A 20 5.87 -21.64 -19.58
N SER A 21 6.86 -21.65 -18.69
CA SER A 21 6.64 -21.33 -17.28
C SER A 21 6.33 -19.84 -17.19
N THR A 22 5.05 -19.49 -17.09
CA THR A 22 4.63 -18.13 -16.72
C THR A 22 5.04 -17.92 -15.26
N LEU A 23 6.03 -17.05 -15.04
CA LEU A 23 6.35 -16.54 -13.70
C LEU A 23 5.14 -15.72 -13.27
N VAL A 24 4.31 -16.29 -12.41
CA VAL A 24 3.28 -15.52 -11.69
C VAL A 24 4.03 -14.72 -10.64
N PHE A 25 4.26 -13.44 -10.92
CA PHE A 25 4.64 -12.50 -9.86
C PHE A 25 3.42 -12.37 -8.95
N GLY A 26 3.50 -12.92 -7.75
CA GLY A 26 2.50 -12.69 -6.72
C GLY A 26 2.43 -11.19 -6.44
N ALA A 27 1.23 -10.66 -6.27
CA ALA A 27 1.06 -9.26 -5.87
C ALA A 27 1.73 -9.06 -4.50
N ASP A 28 2.58 -8.02 -4.37
CA ASP A 28 3.10 -7.63 -3.08
C ASP A 28 1.95 -7.08 -2.23
N CYS A 29 1.52 -7.88 -1.22
CA CYS A 29 0.42 -7.51 -0.32
C CYS A 29 0.89 -6.68 0.88
N GLN A 30 2.01 -5.98 0.73
CA GLN A 30 2.56 -5.10 1.76
C GLN A 30 3.40 -3.98 1.17
N VAL A 31 3.49 -2.89 1.93
CA VAL A 31 4.39 -1.77 1.64
C VAL A 31 4.95 -1.21 2.94
N LYS A 32 6.22 -0.83 2.92
CA LYS A 32 6.82 -0.04 3.99
C LYS A 32 6.75 1.43 3.61
N VAL A 33 6.27 2.25 4.55
CA VAL A 33 6.20 3.71 4.44
C VAL A 33 7.02 4.31 5.57
N THR A 34 7.98 5.17 5.25
CA THR A 34 8.79 5.87 6.25
C THR A 34 8.36 7.33 6.33
N GLY A 35 7.96 7.76 7.53
CA GLY A 35 7.75 9.18 7.85
C GLY A 35 9.03 9.79 8.42
N SER A 36 9.27 11.08 8.18
CA SER A 36 10.46 11.79 8.65
C SER A 36 10.12 13.05 9.43
N ASP A 37 11.07 13.58 10.21
CA ASP A 37 10.95 14.87 10.91
C ASP A 37 10.78 16.07 9.94
N ALA A 38 10.88 15.85 8.62
CA ALA A 38 10.55 16.85 7.61
C ALA A 38 9.07 16.81 7.17
N MET A 39 8.19 16.11 7.91
CA MET A 39 6.76 15.94 7.59
C MET A 39 6.53 15.35 6.20
N GLN A 40 7.27 14.30 5.85
CA GLN A 40 7.16 13.64 4.55
C GLN A 40 7.13 12.13 4.70
N TYR A 41 6.33 11.48 3.85
CA TYR A 41 6.47 10.07 3.54
C TYR A 41 7.44 9.88 2.36
N ASP A 42 8.24 8.83 2.41
CA ASP A 42 9.10 8.38 1.32
C ASP A 42 8.29 7.81 0.14
N VAL A 43 7.08 7.32 0.39
CA VAL A 43 6.14 6.79 -0.59
C VAL A 43 5.08 7.84 -0.93
N LYS A 44 4.80 8.04 -2.22
CA LYS A 44 3.76 8.98 -2.69
C LYS A 44 2.59 8.28 -3.39
N LYS A 45 2.76 7.01 -3.75
CA LYS A 45 1.72 6.20 -4.38
C LYS A 45 1.74 4.78 -3.81
N ILE A 46 0.57 4.26 -3.48
CA ILE A 46 0.36 2.88 -3.03
C ILE A 46 -0.66 2.25 -3.98
N GLU A 47 -0.34 1.06 -4.49
CA GLU A 47 -1.24 0.25 -5.31
C GLU A 47 -1.60 -1.02 -4.56
N ILE A 48 -2.88 -1.25 -4.36
CA ILE A 48 -3.42 -2.43 -3.66
C ILE A 48 -4.03 -3.38 -4.67
N SER A 49 -3.54 -4.61 -4.74
CA SER A 49 -4.18 -5.66 -5.54
C SER A 49 -5.40 -6.24 -4.82
N LYS A 50 -6.48 -6.46 -5.57
CA LYS A 50 -7.66 -7.22 -5.10
C LYS A 50 -7.36 -8.72 -4.88
N ASP A 51 -6.25 -9.21 -5.39
CA ASP A 51 -5.81 -10.59 -5.16
C ASP A 51 -5.24 -10.81 -3.75
N CYS A 52 -5.01 -9.73 -3.00
CA CYS A 52 -4.60 -9.81 -1.61
C CYS A 52 -5.81 -10.04 -0.69
N ASP A 53 -5.79 -11.09 0.12
CA ASP A 53 -6.77 -11.26 1.21
C ASP A 53 -6.67 -10.12 2.23
N LYS A 54 -5.44 -9.63 2.44
CA LYS A 54 -5.09 -8.53 3.32
C LYS A 54 -3.91 -7.78 2.72
N PHE A 55 -3.96 -6.45 2.77
CA PHE A 55 -2.83 -5.59 2.44
C PHE A 55 -2.28 -4.92 3.70
N THR A 56 -0.96 -4.86 3.84
CA THR A 56 -0.31 -4.33 5.04
C THR A 56 0.52 -3.10 4.71
N ILE A 57 0.30 -2.00 5.45
CA ILE A 57 1.22 -0.86 5.47
C ILE A 57 2.01 -0.93 6.77
N GLU A 58 3.33 -1.11 6.69
CA GLU A 58 4.25 -0.90 7.80
C GLU A 58 4.67 0.56 7.81
N LEU A 59 4.18 1.34 8.79
CA LEU A 59 4.64 2.72 8.99
C LEU A 59 5.82 2.71 9.96
N VAL A 60 6.92 3.36 9.57
CA VAL A 60 8.10 3.57 10.39
C VAL A 60 8.36 5.07 10.52
N HIS A 61 8.61 5.54 11.74
CA HIS A 61 9.06 6.92 11.96
C HIS A 61 10.59 6.96 11.93
N GLY A 62 11.15 7.39 10.81
CA GLY A 62 12.60 7.47 10.58
C GLY A 62 13.29 8.70 11.23
N GLY A 63 12.52 9.57 11.90
CA GLY A 63 13.03 10.71 12.66
C GLY A 63 13.34 10.36 14.12
N GLN A 64 13.55 11.39 14.94
CA GLN A 64 13.91 11.25 16.36
C GLN A 64 12.96 12.01 17.31
N LEU A 65 12.08 12.86 16.76
CA LEU A 65 11.19 13.68 17.56
C LEU A 65 10.05 12.84 18.15
N PRO A 66 9.65 13.11 19.41
CA PRO A 66 8.58 12.35 20.06
C PRO A 66 7.22 12.57 19.38
N ALA A 67 6.32 11.62 19.53
CA ALA A 67 4.99 11.66 18.93
C ALA A 67 4.20 12.94 19.28
N ALA A 68 4.41 13.52 20.46
CA ALA A 68 3.75 14.77 20.87
C ALA A 68 4.21 16.01 20.07
N ALA A 69 5.40 15.97 19.46
CA ALA A 69 5.97 17.07 18.69
C ALA A 69 5.93 16.83 17.17
N MET A 70 6.05 15.57 16.75
CA MET A 70 6.20 15.18 15.33
C MET A 70 5.58 13.79 15.10
N GLY A 71 4.40 13.54 15.65
CA GLY A 71 3.74 12.26 15.50
C GLY A 71 3.35 11.95 14.06
N HIS A 72 3.43 10.68 13.66
CA HIS A 72 3.00 10.21 12.35
C HIS A 72 2.05 9.03 12.46
N ASN A 73 1.03 9.03 11.62
CA ASN A 73 0.15 7.90 11.38
C ASN A 73 -0.19 7.82 9.89
N VAL A 74 -0.88 6.76 9.47
CA VAL A 74 -1.49 6.64 8.15
C VAL A 74 -3.00 6.60 8.33
N VAL A 75 -3.70 7.50 7.65
CA VAL A 75 -5.16 7.55 7.58
C VAL A 75 -5.56 7.44 6.12
N ILE A 76 -6.57 6.63 5.80
CA ILE A 76 -7.06 6.43 4.44
C ILE A 76 -8.51 6.88 4.36
N VAL A 77 -8.78 7.74 3.38
CA VAL A 77 -10.12 8.25 3.04
C VAL A 77 -10.29 8.23 1.51
N GLU A 78 -11.52 8.30 1.03
CA GLU A 78 -11.74 8.67 -0.37
C GLU A 78 -11.19 10.08 -0.62
N THR A 79 -10.51 10.28 -1.75
CA THR A 79 -9.88 11.58 -2.09
C THR A 79 -10.89 12.72 -2.07
N ALA A 80 -12.13 12.48 -2.50
CA ALA A 80 -13.21 13.48 -2.47
C ALA A 80 -13.57 13.96 -1.05
N LYS A 81 -13.27 13.15 -0.01
CA LYS A 81 -13.56 13.47 1.40
C LYS A 81 -12.40 14.16 2.12
N MET A 82 -11.21 14.15 1.55
CA MET A 82 -9.98 14.62 2.18
C MET A 82 -10.07 16.07 2.68
N MET A 83 -10.59 17.01 1.87
CA MET A 83 -10.66 18.42 2.25
C MET A 83 -11.69 18.68 3.35
N GLY A 84 -12.82 17.99 3.32
CA GLY A 84 -13.81 18.04 4.41
C GLY A 84 -13.22 17.54 5.73
N MET A 85 -12.51 16.41 5.68
CA MET A 85 -11.79 15.82 6.81
C MET A 85 -10.76 16.80 7.38
N ALA A 86 -9.89 17.36 6.54
CA ALA A 86 -8.87 18.34 6.93
C ALA A 86 -9.48 19.57 7.63
N THR A 87 -10.60 20.09 7.10
CA THR A 87 -11.31 21.23 7.68
C THR A 87 -11.86 20.91 9.08
N THR A 88 -12.35 19.69 9.28
CA THR A 88 -12.83 19.23 10.59
C THR A 88 -11.67 19.09 11.58
N MET A 89 -10.57 18.46 11.16
CA MET A 89 -9.38 18.24 12.00
C MET A 89 -8.79 19.55 12.53
N ILE A 90 -8.73 20.62 11.72
CA ILE A 90 -8.21 21.93 12.16
C ILE A 90 -9.00 22.51 13.34
N LYS A 91 -10.29 22.19 13.44
CA LYS A 91 -11.19 22.71 14.49
C LYS A 91 -11.21 21.87 15.76
N MET A 92 -10.51 20.74 15.75
CA MET A 92 -10.57 19.80 16.86
C MET A 92 -9.41 20.03 17.83
N GLU A 93 -9.77 20.10 19.12
CA GLU A 93 -8.81 20.05 20.24
C GLU A 93 -8.56 18.59 20.66
N ASN A 94 -8.33 17.71 19.68
CA ASN A 94 -8.13 16.30 19.93
C ASN A 94 -6.68 16.00 20.27
N GLY A 95 -6.49 15.05 21.16
CA GLY A 95 -5.19 14.62 21.59
C GLY A 95 -4.58 13.54 20.68
N ILE A 96 -3.36 13.17 21.01
CA ILE A 96 -2.58 12.15 20.33
C ILE A 96 -3.26 10.76 20.36
N ASP A 97 -4.01 10.47 21.42
CA ASP A 97 -4.62 9.16 21.66
C ASP A 97 -5.65 8.77 20.59
N ASN A 98 -6.37 9.74 20.05
CA ASN A 98 -7.30 9.52 18.92
C ASN A 98 -6.69 9.84 17.55
N GLY A 99 -5.38 10.18 17.51
CA GLY A 99 -4.66 10.53 16.29
C GLY A 99 -5.13 11.84 15.67
N PHE A 100 -5.65 12.79 16.45
CA PHE A 100 -6.20 14.07 15.97
C PHE A 100 -7.33 13.91 14.93
N LEU A 101 -8.10 12.82 15.01
CA LEU A 101 -9.15 12.47 14.07
C LEU A 101 -10.55 12.60 14.68
N PRO A 102 -11.53 13.11 13.93
CA PRO A 102 -12.93 13.06 14.34
C PRO A 102 -13.47 11.62 14.27
N GLU A 103 -14.55 11.36 15.00
CA GLU A 103 -15.38 10.20 14.73
C GLU A 103 -16.11 10.41 13.40
N SER A 104 -15.75 9.62 12.39
CA SER A 104 -16.30 9.75 11.05
C SER A 104 -16.25 8.42 10.29
N SER A 105 -17.35 8.13 9.59
CA SER A 105 -17.42 6.99 8.65
C SER A 105 -16.61 7.20 7.37
N ASP A 106 -16.14 8.42 7.12
CA ASP A 106 -15.26 8.72 5.98
C ASP A 106 -13.82 8.21 6.21
N ILE A 107 -13.44 7.89 7.47
CA ILE A 107 -12.17 7.26 7.80
C ILE A 107 -12.30 5.76 7.56
N LEU A 108 -11.74 5.27 6.46
CA LEU A 108 -11.81 3.86 6.09
C LEU A 108 -10.84 3.01 6.89
N PHE A 109 -9.61 3.51 7.07
CA PHE A 109 -8.55 2.84 7.82
C PHE A 109 -7.66 3.87 8.51
N LYS A 110 -7.13 3.52 9.68
CA LYS A 110 -6.17 4.36 10.40
C LYS A 110 -5.19 3.51 11.21
N SER A 111 -3.92 3.90 11.22
CA SER A 111 -2.92 3.34 12.12
C SER A 111 -2.88 4.10 13.46
N LYS A 112 -2.12 3.58 14.41
CA LYS A 112 -1.73 4.34 15.60
C LYS A 112 -0.82 5.50 15.23
N MET A 113 -0.82 6.57 16.05
CA MET A 113 0.17 7.63 16.00
C MET A 113 1.47 7.13 16.65
N ILE A 114 2.60 7.34 15.98
CA ILE A 114 3.92 6.90 16.44
C ILE A 114 4.92 8.06 16.47
N GLY A 115 5.93 7.96 17.33
CA GLY A 115 7.04 8.91 17.44
C GLY A 115 8.33 8.37 16.84
N GLY A 116 9.40 9.18 16.93
CA GLY A 116 10.72 8.87 16.38
C GLY A 116 11.27 7.52 16.80
N GLY A 117 11.73 6.72 15.85
CA GLY A 117 12.25 5.37 16.03
C GLY A 117 11.19 4.28 16.24
N GLU A 118 9.90 4.63 16.30
CA GLU A 118 8.81 3.67 16.45
C GLU A 118 8.28 3.19 15.11
N SER A 119 7.54 2.06 15.14
CA SER A 119 6.82 1.52 13.99
C SER A 119 5.43 1.02 14.39
N THR A 120 4.53 0.98 13.41
CA THR A 120 3.18 0.41 13.55
C THR A 120 2.72 -0.20 12.25
N THR A 121 1.75 -1.09 12.32
CA THR A 121 1.18 -1.76 11.16
C THR A 121 -0.28 -1.35 10.98
N LEU A 122 -0.67 -1.07 9.75
CA LEU A 122 -2.05 -0.88 9.33
C LEU A 122 -2.45 -2.02 8.41
N GLU A 123 -3.42 -2.80 8.82
CA GLU A 123 -4.02 -3.86 8.00
C GLU A 123 -5.23 -3.31 7.25
N ILE A 124 -5.28 -3.54 5.95
CA ILE A 124 -6.33 -3.11 5.03
C ILE A 124 -6.97 -4.35 4.44
N ASP A 125 -8.28 -4.43 4.52
CA ASP A 125 -9.09 -5.39 3.78
C ASP A 125 -9.40 -4.78 2.40
N PRO A 126 -8.81 -5.30 1.28
CA PRO A 126 -9.04 -4.76 -0.05
C PRO A 126 -10.50 -4.87 -0.52
N ALA A 127 -11.28 -5.78 0.09
CA ALA A 127 -12.71 -5.92 -0.23
C ALA A 127 -13.54 -4.69 0.18
N LYS A 128 -13.06 -3.91 1.16
CA LYS A 128 -13.69 -2.66 1.61
C LYS A 128 -13.37 -1.46 0.73
N LEU A 129 -12.50 -1.62 -0.26
CA LEU A 129 -12.12 -0.58 -1.21
C LEU A 129 -12.74 -0.89 -2.58
N THR A 130 -13.08 0.14 -3.34
CA THR A 130 -13.67 0.01 -4.67
C THR A 130 -12.63 0.32 -5.75
N SER A 131 -12.45 -0.59 -6.71
CA SER A 131 -11.57 -0.34 -7.87
C SER A 131 -12.08 0.86 -8.66
N GLY A 132 -11.15 1.71 -9.12
CA GLY A 132 -11.46 2.95 -9.83
C GLY A 132 -11.83 4.14 -8.94
N THR A 133 -12.02 3.93 -7.63
CA THR A 133 -12.15 5.03 -6.67
C THR A 133 -10.76 5.52 -6.29
N ALA A 134 -10.56 6.84 -6.30
CA ALA A 134 -9.33 7.46 -5.83
C ALA A 134 -9.36 7.60 -4.30
N TYR A 135 -8.30 7.14 -3.66
CA TYR A 135 -8.09 7.27 -2.22
C TYR A 135 -6.86 8.12 -1.93
N THR A 136 -6.87 8.78 -0.78
CA THR A 136 -5.72 9.50 -0.25
C THR A 136 -5.31 8.88 1.08
N PHE A 137 -4.02 8.58 1.22
CA PHE A 137 -3.43 8.31 2.53
C PHE A 137 -2.70 9.56 3.02
N PHE A 138 -2.81 9.87 4.31
CA PHE A 138 -2.22 11.07 4.87
C PHE A 138 -1.91 10.92 6.37
N CYS A 139 -1.11 11.85 6.91
CA CYS A 139 -0.85 11.99 8.34
C CYS A 139 -1.82 13.00 8.94
N SER A 140 -2.51 12.63 10.02
CA SER A 140 -3.49 13.48 10.69
C SER A 140 -2.91 14.39 11.78
N PHE A 141 -1.61 14.29 12.09
CA PHE A 141 -0.97 15.21 13.04
C PHE A 141 -1.18 16.66 12.59
N PRO A 142 -1.43 17.62 13.49
CA PRO A 142 -1.71 19.01 13.14
C PRO A 142 -0.73 19.61 12.14
N GLY A 143 -1.24 20.11 11.00
CA GLY A 143 -0.42 20.69 9.92
C GLY A 143 0.17 19.70 8.93
N HIS A 144 0.34 18.41 9.27
CA HIS A 144 1.02 17.43 8.41
C HIS A 144 0.21 17.07 7.16
N TRP A 145 -1.11 16.94 7.24
CA TRP A 145 -2.01 16.51 6.16
C TRP A 145 -1.84 17.31 4.87
N ALA A 146 -1.36 18.54 4.94
CA ALA A 146 -1.19 19.41 3.78
C ALA A 146 -0.11 18.88 2.82
N ILE A 147 0.99 18.35 3.35
CA ILE A 147 2.17 17.91 2.60
C ILE A 147 2.50 16.43 2.80
N MET A 148 2.17 15.86 3.96
CA MET A 148 2.44 14.46 4.31
C MET A 148 1.26 13.58 3.89
N LYS A 149 1.15 13.34 2.58
CA LYS A 149 0.09 12.56 1.93
C LYS A 149 0.56 11.92 0.64
N GLY A 150 -0.23 10.97 0.14
CA GLY A 150 -0.03 10.30 -1.14
C GLY A 150 -1.33 9.71 -1.67
N GLU A 151 -1.26 9.16 -2.87
CA GLU A 151 -2.37 8.51 -3.57
C GLU A 151 -2.41 7.01 -3.25
N LEU A 152 -3.61 6.47 -3.11
CA LEU A 152 -3.83 5.03 -3.02
C LEU A 152 -4.84 4.63 -4.08
N THR A 153 -4.50 3.59 -4.84
CA THR A 153 -5.34 3.02 -5.90
C THR A 153 -5.53 1.53 -5.68
N VAL A 154 -6.66 1.01 -6.16
CA VAL A 154 -7.00 -0.41 -6.09
C VAL A 154 -7.06 -0.97 -7.51
N LEU A 155 -6.24 -2.00 -7.76
CA LEU A 155 -6.08 -2.67 -9.05
C LEU A 155 -7.12 -3.79 -9.24
#